data_c02206f70c2c6fb4c1084647151e39c9
#
_entry.id   c02206f70c2c6fb4c1084647151e39c9
#
_cell.length_a   1.000
_cell.length_b   1.000
_cell.length_c   1.000
_cell.angle_alpha   90.00
_cell.angle_beta   90.00
_cell.angle_gamma   90.00
#
_symmetry.space_group_name_H-M   'P 1'
#
loop_
_entity.id
_entity.type
_entity.pdbx_description
1 polymer ?
#
loop_
_entity_poly.entity_id
_entity_poly.type
_entity_poly.pdbx_seq_one_letter_code
_entity_poly.pdbx_strand_id
1 'polypeptide(L)'
;MSKLIYLDNAATTKVAPEVVEAMIPYFTENFGNPSSVYSFAAKNKDAITKQREVIADALGAKANEIYFTAGGSESDNWALKATAEAYKEKGNHIITTKIEHHAILHTGEYLEKNGYEVTYLNVDENGVVKLDELKAAIRPTTILISVMFANNEIGTIQPIKEIGEIAKANGILFHTDAVQAFGQVPINVDEYNIDMLSASGHKLNGPKGIGFLYIRKGLKLRSFVHGGGQERKRRAGTENVPGIIGLGTAVARAMRTMEERIAKETELRDYLIGRVKNEIPYCKLNGHPTKRLPNNTNFSFQFIEGESLLIMLDMKGICGSSGSACTSGSLNPSHVLMAIGLPHEIAHGSLRLTLSEETTKEEVDFVVDTLKEIVANLRSMSPLYEDFMKKNAK
;
A
#
# COMPACT_ATOMS: atom_id res chain seq x y z
N MET A 1 -32.53 3.44 3.78
CA MET A 1 -31.11 3.76 3.91
C MET A 1 -30.57 3.95 2.49
N SER A 2 -29.86 5.05 2.22
CA SER A 2 -29.13 5.23 0.95
C SER A 2 -28.16 4.08 0.75
N LYS A 3 -27.98 3.62 -0.50
CA LYS A 3 -26.99 2.59 -0.84
C LYS A 3 -25.60 3.10 -0.41
N LEU A 4 -24.83 2.29 0.33
CA LEU A 4 -23.46 2.62 0.69
C LEU A 4 -22.56 2.52 -0.54
N ILE A 5 -21.82 3.59 -0.85
CA ILE A 5 -20.80 3.64 -1.90
C ILE A 5 -19.44 3.68 -1.23
N TYR A 6 -18.71 2.55 -1.31
CA TYR A 6 -17.41 2.40 -0.64
C TYR A 6 -16.26 2.65 -1.61
N LEU A 7 -15.63 3.82 -1.46
CA LEU A 7 -14.48 4.26 -2.26
C LEU A 7 -13.21 4.47 -1.41
N ASP A 8 -13.02 3.65 -0.38
CA ASP A 8 -11.81 3.68 0.48
C ASP A 8 -11.07 2.35 0.51
N ASN A 9 -10.97 1.69 -0.66
CA ASN A 9 -10.32 0.38 -0.80
C ASN A 9 -8.81 0.42 -0.51
N ALA A 10 -8.15 1.57 -0.58
CA ALA A 10 -6.77 1.73 -0.14
C ALA A 10 -6.61 1.67 1.40
N ALA A 11 -7.65 1.95 2.19
CA ALA A 11 -7.62 1.76 3.64
C ALA A 11 -7.80 0.28 4.00
N THR A 12 -8.82 -0.37 3.47
CA THR A 12 -9.07 -1.82 3.58
C THR A 12 -10.09 -2.24 2.54
N THR A 13 -10.11 -3.50 2.17
CA THR A 13 -11.12 -4.05 1.27
C THR A 13 -12.07 -4.99 2.01
N LYS A 14 -13.26 -5.18 1.43
CA LYS A 14 -14.20 -6.25 1.81
C LYS A 14 -13.57 -7.60 1.46
N VAL A 15 -13.69 -8.56 2.36
CA VAL A 15 -13.26 -9.94 2.07
C VAL A 15 -14.17 -10.54 1.01
N ALA A 16 -13.60 -11.15 -0.02
CA ALA A 16 -14.39 -11.77 -1.08
C ALA A 16 -15.16 -13.00 -0.54
N PRO A 17 -16.40 -13.26 -1.01
CA PRO A 17 -17.20 -14.41 -0.53
C PRO A 17 -16.45 -15.75 -0.64
N GLU A 18 -15.83 -16.04 -1.78
CA GLU A 18 -15.05 -17.26 -1.99
C GLU A 18 -13.87 -17.41 -1.01
N VAL A 19 -13.32 -16.30 -0.54
CA VAL A 19 -12.26 -16.28 0.48
C VAL A 19 -12.83 -16.65 1.84
N VAL A 20 -13.98 -16.09 2.22
CA VAL A 20 -14.66 -16.41 3.48
C VAL A 20 -15.03 -17.92 3.50
N GLU A 21 -15.63 -18.41 2.43
CA GLU A 21 -16.02 -19.83 2.29
C GLU A 21 -14.80 -20.75 2.43
N ALA A 22 -13.68 -20.43 1.82
CA ALA A 22 -12.44 -21.21 1.95
C ALA A 22 -11.87 -21.22 3.38
N MET A 23 -12.07 -20.14 4.16
CA MET A 23 -11.57 -20.03 5.54
C MET A 23 -12.40 -20.82 6.55
N ILE A 24 -13.73 -20.89 6.37
CA ILE A 24 -14.67 -21.42 7.37
C ILE A 24 -14.28 -22.82 7.89
N PRO A 25 -13.92 -23.82 7.06
CA PRO A 25 -13.58 -25.15 7.55
C PRO A 25 -12.38 -25.19 8.51
N TYR A 26 -11.48 -24.21 8.41
CA TYR A 26 -10.27 -24.17 9.25
C TYR A 26 -10.50 -23.57 10.64
N PHE A 27 -11.70 -23.09 10.94
CA PHE A 27 -12.07 -22.69 12.29
C PHE A 27 -12.66 -23.84 13.12
N THR A 28 -13.34 -24.81 12.50
CA THR A 28 -14.16 -25.80 13.21
C THR A 28 -13.85 -27.25 12.82
N GLU A 29 -13.56 -27.52 11.56
CA GLU A 29 -13.34 -28.88 11.05
C GLU A 29 -11.85 -29.24 10.98
N ASN A 30 -11.04 -28.37 10.35
CA ASN A 30 -9.61 -28.57 10.13
C ASN A 30 -8.78 -27.68 11.11
N PHE A 31 -9.04 -27.78 12.40
CA PHE A 31 -8.42 -26.92 13.43
C PHE A 31 -7.07 -27.45 13.98
N GLY A 32 -6.55 -28.55 13.45
CA GLY A 32 -5.31 -29.18 13.94
C GLY A 32 -4.09 -28.25 13.80
N ASN A 33 -3.22 -28.23 14.82
CA ASN A 33 -1.98 -27.45 14.78
C ASN A 33 -1.04 -28.05 13.71
N PRO A 34 -0.61 -27.30 12.70
CA PRO A 34 0.25 -27.80 11.61
C PRO A 34 1.61 -28.37 12.06
N SER A 35 2.07 -27.98 13.25
CA SER A 35 3.31 -28.47 13.85
C SER A 35 3.18 -29.84 14.51
N SER A 36 1.95 -30.39 14.67
CA SER A 36 1.72 -31.68 15.30
C SER A 36 1.99 -32.84 14.33
N VAL A 37 2.32 -34.02 14.90
CA VAL A 37 2.78 -35.18 14.12
C VAL A 37 1.66 -36.12 13.63
N TYR A 38 0.44 -35.97 14.13
CA TYR A 38 -0.70 -36.81 13.75
C TYR A 38 -1.32 -36.38 12.41
N SER A 39 -1.95 -37.32 11.71
CA SER A 39 -2.50 -37.17 10.36
C SER A 39 -3.53 -36.05 10.24
N PHE A 40 -4.32 -35.79 11.29
CA PHE A 40 -5.29 -34.70 11.32
C PHE A 40 -4.62 -33.32 11.12
N ALA A 41 -3.43 -33.12 11.68
CA ALA A 41 -2.65 -31.90 11.52
C ALA A 41 -1.93 -31.80 10.16
N ALA A 42 -1.59 -32.94 9.57
CA ALA A 42 -0.86 -33.00 8.29
C ALA A 42 -1.64 -32.26 7.17
N LYS A 43 -2.97 -32.39 7.15
CA LYS A 43 -3.84 -31.68 6.18
C LYS A 43 -3.66 -30.16 6.22
N ASN A 44 -3.49 -29.60 7.41
CA ASN A 44 -3.30 -28.15 7.56
C ASN A 44 -1.90 -27.73 7.08
N LYS A 45 -0.89 -28.56 7.34
CA LYS A 45 0.46 -28.31 6.83
C LYS A 45 0.52 -28.32 5.30
N ASP A 46 -0.18 -29.28 4.67
CA ASP A 46 -0.28 -29.37 3.21
C ASP A 46 -1.06 -28.17 2.64
N ALA A 47 -2.16 -27.78 3.29
CA ALA A 47 -2.93 -26.63 2.91
C ALA A 47 -2.11 -25.32 2.96
N ILE A 48 -1.32 -25.10 4.03
CA ILE A 48 -0.38 -23.96 4.15
C ILE A 48 0.64 -23.98 3.03
N THR A 49 1.22 -25.16 2.74
CA THR A 49 2.22 -25.31 1.68
C THR A 49 1.66 -24.92 0.33
N LYS A 50 0.45 -25.38 0.01
CA LYS A 50 -0.26 -25.00 -1.24
C LYS A 50 -0.50 -23.50 -1.36
N GLN A 51 -0.91 -22.82 -0.27
CA GLN A 51 -1.12 -21.37 -0.33
C GLN A 51 0.20 -20.62 -0.52
N ARG A 52 1.28 -21.14 0.05
CA ARG A 52 2.63 -20.59 -0.13
C ARG A 52 3.10 -20.70 -1.59
N GLU A 53 2.80 -21.83 -2.25
CA GLU A 53 3.05 -22.03 -3.67
C GLU A 53 2.27 -21.03 -4.54
N VAL A 54 0.97 -20.86 -4.28
CA VAL A 54 0.12 -19.88 -4.98
C VAL A 54 0.70 -18.45 -4.91
N ILE A 55 1.17 -18.04 -3.72
CA ILE A 55 1.76 -16.71 -3.55
C ILE A 55 3.11 -16.61 -4.28
N ALA A 56 3.91 -17.64 -4.23
CA ALA A 56 5.19 -17.68 -4.90
C ALA A 56 5.02 -17.59 -6.44
N ASP A 57 4.11 -18.35 -6.99
CA ASP A 57 3.79 -18.34 -8.43
C ASP A 57 3.34 -16.95 -8.89
N ALA A 58 2.54 -16.26 -8.08
CA ALA A 58 2.06 -14.89 -8.36
C ALA A 58 3.20 -13.84 -8.43
N LEU A 59 4.37 -14.15 -7.87
CA LEU A 59 5.55 -13.28 -7.85
C LEU A 59 6.68 -13.74 -8.80
N GLY A 60 6.57 -14.92 -9.41
CA GLY A 60 7.68 -15.57 -10.09
C GLY A 60 8.77 -16.07 -9.13
N ALA A 61 8.40 -16.35 -7.87
CA ALA A 61 9.28 -16.77 -6.78
C ALA A 61 9.16 -18.27 -6.48
N LYS A 62 9.87 -18.75 -5.46
CA LYS A 62 9.76 -20.12 -4.95
C LYS A 62 9.03 -20.13 -3.61
N ALA A 63 8.29 -21.20 -3.33
CA ALA A 63 7.52 -21.34 -2.09
C ALA A 63 8.38 -21.16 -0.81
N ASN A 64 9.64 -21.56 -0.85
CA ASN A 64 10.56 -21.41 0.28
C ASN A 64 11.08 -19.97 0.47
N GLU A 65 10.70 -19.02 -0.36
CA GLU A 65 11.01 -17.60 -0.28
C GLU A 65 9.88 -16.79 0.34
N ILE A 66 8.69 -17.39 0.53
CA ILE A 66 7.52 -16.75 1.13
C ILE A 66 7.49 -17.05 2.64
N TYR A 67 7.24 -16.05 3.47
CA TYR A 67 7.10 -16.12 4.92
C TYR A 67 5.83 -15.40 5.35
N PHE A 68 4.93 -16.09 6.07
CA PHE A 68 3.69 -15.48 6.56
C PHE A 68 3.95 -14.55 7.75
N THR A 69 3.26 -13.43 7.76
CA THR A 69 3.30 -12.39 8.80
C THR A 69 1.89 -11.98 9.19
N ALA A 70 1.75 -11.12 10.20
CA ALA A 70 0.45 -10.56 10.56
C ALA A 70 -0.04 -9.45 9.61
N GLY A 71 0.78 -9.03 8.64
CA GLY A 71 0.42 -7.99 7.66
C GLY A 71 1.63 -7.19 7.18
N GLY A 72 1.37 -6.14 6.38
CA GLY A 72 2.42 -5.32 5.78
C GLY A 72 3.36 -4.69 6.80
N SER A 73 2.82 -4.10 7.88
CA SER A 73 3.66 -3.44 8.89
C SER A 73 4.64 -4.39 9.57
N GLU A 74 4.26 -5.65 9.84
CA GLU A 74 5.19 -6.65 10.37
C GLU A 74 6.24 -7.00 9.32
N SER A 75 5.85 -7.16 8.06
CA SER A 75 6.75 -7.48 6.95
C SER A 75 7.80 -6.38 6.74
N ASP A 76 7.38 -5.11 6.73
CA ASP A 76 8.26 -3.95 6.58
C ASP A 76 9.25 -3.83 7.73
N ASN A 77 8.76 -3.95 8.97
CA ASN A 77 9.62 -3.94 10.15
C ASN A 77 10.64 -5.08 10.12
N TRP A 78 10.21 -6.27 9.71
CA TRP A 78 11.11 -7.41 9.60
C TRP A 78 12.16 -7.18 8.52
N ALA A 79 11.77 -6.76 7.32
CA ALA A 79 12.69 -6.46 6.24
C ALA A 79 13.77 -5.46 6.65
N LEU A 80 13.39 -4.33 7.24
CA LEU A 80 14.34 -3.28 7.62
C LEU A 80 15.21 -3.68 8.82
N LYS A 81 14.60 -4.09 9.94
CA LYS A 81 15.30 -4.36 11.18
C LYS A 81 16.22 -5.58 11.08
N ALA A 82 15.71 -6.67 10.47
CA ALA A 82 16.53 -7.88 10.33
C ALA A 82 17.68 -7.70 9.32
N THR A 83 17.49 -6.88 8.28
CA THR A 83 18.59 -6.50 7.37
C THR A 83 19.61 -5.66 8.10
N ALA A 84 19.19 -4.62 8.81
CA ALA A 84 20.07 -3.76 9.60
C ALA A 84 20.95 -4.60 10.54
N GLU A 85 20.36 -5.51 11.29
CA GLU A 85 21.08 -6.38 12.22
C GLU A 85 22.01 -7.40 11.51
N ALA A 86 21.54 -8.02 10.43
CA ALA A 86 22.29 -9.06 9.73
C ALA A 86 23.49 -8.53 8.94
N TYR A 87 23.42 -7.29 8.48
CA TYR A 87 24.42 -6.67 7.63
C TYR A 87 25.21 -5.53 8.31
N LYS A 88 25.09 -5.39 9.63
CA LYS A 88 25.78 -4.34 10.42
C LYS A 88 27.28 -4.26 10.23
N GLU A 89 27.95 -5.40 9.98
CA GLU A 89 29.38 -5.44 9.70
C GLU A 89 29.76 -4.94 8.30
N LYS A 90 28.80 -4.93 7.37
CA LYS A 90 28.96 -4.40 6.02
C LYS A 90 28.73 -2.88 5.98
N GLY A 91 27.82 -2.38 6.82
CA GLY A 91 27.49 -0.96 6.87
C GLY A 91 26.29 -0.68 7.74
N ASN A 92 25.96 0.61 7.85
CA ASN A 92 24.86 1.11 8.69
C ASN A 92 23.94 2.09 7.96
N HIS A 93 24.07 2.23 6.63
CA HIS A 93 23.29 3.19 5.87
C HIS A 93 22.14 2.53 5.12
N ILE A 94 20.95 3.13 5.22
CA ILE A 94 19.71 2.72 4.57
C ILE A 94 19.16 3.89 3.76
N ILE A 95 18.68 3.62 2.56
CA ILE A 95 18.04 4.63 1.70
C ILE A 95 16.55 4.28 1.60
N THR A 96 15.68 5.26 1.82
CA THR A 96 14.23 5.16 1.64
C THR A 96 13.67 6.45 1.07
N THR A 97 12.34 6.63 1.02
CA THR A 97 11.72 7.83 0.48
C THR A 97 10.90 8.59 1.51
N LYS A 98 10.64 9.88 1.26
CA LYS A 98 9.77 10.71 2.11
C LYS A 98 8.29 10.36 2.01
N ILE A 99 7.89 9.56 1.03
CA ILE A 99 6.47 9.21 0.77
C ILE A 99 6.09 7.80 1.22
N GLU A 100 6.96 7.14 1.98
CA GLU A 100 6.71 5.78 2.48
C GLU A 100 5.53 5.71 3.46
N HIS A 101 4.99 4.50 3.61
CA HIS A 101 4.08 4.22 4.71
C HIS A 101 4.77 4.39 6.07
N HIS A 102 4.02 4.78 7.10
CA HIS A 102 4.55 4.98 8.45
C HIS A 102 5.28 3.75 9.03
N ALA A 103 4.95 2.54 8.58
CA ALA A 103 5.68 1.33 8.96
C ALA A 103 7.16 1.38 8.55
N ILE A 104 7.49 2.02 7.43
CA ILE A 104 8.86 2.25 6.97
C ILE A 104 9.46 3.48 7.67
N LEU A 105 8.75 4.62 7.66
CA LEU A 105 9.28 5.88 8.22
C LEU A 105 9.62 5.75 9.71
N HIS A 106 8.68 5.25 10.52
CA HIS A 106 8.93 5.10 11.97
C HIS A 106 9.95 3.97 12.28
N THR A 107 10.07 2.97 11.40
CA THR A 107 11.15 1.98 11.52
C THR A 107 12.49 2.62 11.17
N GLY A 108 12.56 3.51 10.18
CA GLY A 108 13.73 4.32 9.89
C GLY A 108 14.17 5.16 11.10
N GLU A 109 13.24 5.93 11.69
CA GLU A 109 13.50 6.71 12.91
C GLU A 109 13.98 5.85 14.09
N TYR A 110 13.41 4.65 14.23
CA TYR A 110 13.88 3.70 15.25
C TYR A 110 15.32 3.27 14.98
N LEU A 111 15.67 2.97 13.75
CA LEU A 111 17.02 2.56 13.35
C LEU A 111 18.02 3.70 13.53
N GLU A 112 17.67 4.94 13.22
CA GLU A 112 18.52 6.12 13.47
C GLU A 112 18.86 6.25 14.96
N LYS A 113 17.88 6.07 15.85
CA LYS A 113 18.09 6.06 17.31
C LYS A 113 18.98 4.89 17.79
N ASN A 114 19.18 3.87 16.95
CA ASN A 114 20.03 2.71 17.22
C ASN A 114 21.34 2.71 16.42
N GLY A 115 21.79 3.86 15.93
CA GLY A 115 23.12 4.04 15.32
C GLY A 115 23.22 3.76 13.84
N TYR A 116 22.07 3.65 13.14
CA TYR A 116 22.02 3.60 11.68
C TYR A 116 21.83 4.99 11.10
N GLU A 117 22.21 5.16 9.84
CA GLU A 117 21.95 6.35 9.07
C GLU A 117 20.86 6.09 8.05
N VAL A 118 19.85 6.97 7.96
CA VAL A 118 18.75 6.82 7.00
C VAL A 118 18.70 8.04 6.09
N THR A 119 18.78 7.81 4.79
CA THR A 119 18.55 8.88 3.79
C THR A 119 17.14 8.77 3.24
N TYR A 120 16.36 9.83 3.42
CA TYR A 120 14.98 9.94 2.90
C TYR A 120 15.01 10.75 1.60
N LEU A 121 14.93 10.06 0.46
CA LEU A 121 14.93 10.67 -0.87
C LEU A 121 13.72 11.57 -1.08
N ASN A 122 13.93 12.66 -1.81
CA ASN A 122 12.84 13.47 -2.33
C ASN A 122 12.17 12.76 -3.53
N VAL A 123 10.98 13.22 -3.84
CA VAL A 123 10.24 12.85 -5.05
C VAL A 123 9.96 14.10 -5.89
N ASP A 124 9.54 13.90 -7.13
CA ASP A 124 9.04 14.99 -7.97
C ASP A 124 7.60 15.39 -7.60
N GLU A 125 7.02 16.35 -8.31
CA GLU A 125 5.65 16.84 -8.10
C GLU A 125 4.57 15.78 -8.40
N ASN A 126 4.93 14.67 -9.05
CA ASN A 126 4.09 13.52 -9.33
C ASN A 126 4.29 12.38 -8.31
N GLY A 127 5.19 12.56 -7.36
CA GLY A 127 5.54 11.57 -6.35
C GLY A 127 6.45 10.46 -6.86
N VAL A 128 7.21 10.67 -7.93
CA VAL A 128 8.18 9.72 -8.47
C VAL A 128 9.57 9.97 -7.88
N VAL A 129 10.23 8.91 -7.44
CA VAL A 129 11.61 8.96 -6.94
C VAL A 129 12.57 9.41 -8.05
N LYS A 130 13.45 10.36 -7.74
CA LYS A 130 14.48 10.84 -8.65
C LYS A 130 15.67 9.88 -8.63
N LEU A 131 15.86 9.12 -9.70
CA LEU A 131 16.91 8.09 -9.79
C LEU A 131 18.32 8.65 -9.64
N ASP A 132 18.56 9.91 -10.05
CA ASP A 132 19.87 10.55 -9.89
C ASP A 132 20.14 10.88 -8.41
N GLU A 133 19.12 11.31 -7.64
CA GLU A 133 19.24 11.47 -6.18
C GLU A 133 19.51 10.11 -5.49
N LEU A 134 18.85 9.05 -5.93
CA LEU A 134 19.11 7.70 -5.43
C LEU A 134 20.56 7.29 -5.67
N LYS A 135 21.08 7.45 -6.89
CA LYS A 135 22.48 7.11 -7.20
C LYS A 135 23.47 7.93 -6.38
N ALA A 136 23.22 9.23 -6.21
CA ALA A 136 24.06 10.13 -5.43
C ALA A 136 24.04 9.82 -3.91
N ALA A 137 22.96 9.25 -3.40
CA ALA A 137 22.80 8.87 -1.99
C ALA A 137 23.56 7.58 -1.62
N ILE A 138 23.96 6.75 -2.60
CA ILE A 138 24.66 5.49 -2.35
C ILE A 138 26.06 5.77 -1.76
N ARG A 139 26.37 5.04 -0.68
CA ARG A 139 27.65 5.11 0.05
C ARG A 139 28.25 3.70 0.18
N PRO A 140 29.55 3.57 0.45
CA PRO A 140 30.15 2.26 0.74
C PRO A 140 29.48 1.51 1.91
N THR A 141 28.88 2.25 2.84
CA THR A 141 28.14 1.71 4.00
C THR A 141 26.66 1.44 3.74
N THR A 142 26.16 1.65 2.51
CA THR A 142 24.75 1.37 2.17
C THR A 142 24.48 -0.12 2.12
N ILE A 143 23.53 -0.59 2.93
CA ILE A 143 23.16 -2.01 3.04
C ILE A 143 21.78 -2.31 2.46
N LEU A 144 20.89 -1.33 2.41
CA LEU A 144 19.51 -1.50 1.99
C LEU A 144 18.99 -0.26 1.25
N ILE A 145 18.28 -0.49 0.16
CA ILE A 145 17.37 0.46 -0.47
C ILE A 145 15.95 -0.07 -0.24
N SER A 146 15.07 0.75 0.35
CA SER A 146 13.67 0.40 0.60
C SER A 146 12.78 1.48 -0.02
N VAL A 147 12.08 1.15 -1.09
CA VAL A 147 11.17 2.06 -1.80
C VAL A 147 9.86 1.36 -2.06
N MET A 148 8.75 1.98 -1.65
CA MET A 148 7.42 1.42 -1.90
C MET A 148 7.15 1.24 -3.39
N PHE A 149 6.42 0.19 -3.75
CA PHE A 149 6.09 -0.11 -5.15
C PHE A 149 5.12 0.94 -5.73
N ALA A 150 4.10 1.27 -4.96
CA ALA A 150 3.11 2.29 -5.31
C ALA A 150 2.61 2.98 -4.05
N ASN A 151 2.38 4.29 -4.14
CA ASN A 151 1.96 5.08 -3.00
C ASN A 151 0.47 4.89 -2.70
N ASN A 152 0.14 4.66 -1.43
CA ASN A 152 -1.21 4.40 -0.93
C ASN A 152 -2.14 5.62 -0.94
N GLU A 153 -1.59 6.84 -1.00
CA GLU A 153 -2.38 8.07 -1.01
C GLU A 153 -2.61 8.57 -2.43
N ILE A 154 -1.56 8.82 -3.18
CA ILE A 154 -1.60 9.44 -4.52
C ILE A 154 -1.57 8.44 -5.67
N GLY A 155 -1.40 7.16 -5.38
CA GLY A 155 -1.44 6.07 -6.35
C GLY A 155 -0.22 5.94 -7.26
N THR A 156 0.74 6.84 -7.22
CA THR A 156 1.93 6.84 -8.10
C THR A 156 2.72 5.55 -7.97
N ILE A 157 3.01 4.91 -9.10
CA ILE A 157 3.86 3.72 -9.20
C ILE A 157 5.32 4.16 -9.40
N GLN A 158 6.23 3.58 -8.62
CA GLN A 158 7.65 3.90 -8.64
C GLN A 158 8.38 3.15 -9.77
N PRO A 159 9.54 3.64 -10.24
CA PRO A 159 10.38 2.97 -11.24
C PRO A 159 11.16 1.80 -10.61
N ILE A 160 10.43 0.76 -10.19
CA ILE A 160 10.94 -0.36 -9.38
C ILE A 160 12.03 -1.15 -10.11
N LYS A 161 11.88 -1.34 -11.42
CA LYS A 161 12.87 -2.06 -12.22
C LYS A 161 14.21 -1.34 -12.22
N GLU A 162 14.19 -0.05 -12.49
CA GLU A 162 15.37 0.81 -12.52
C GLU A 162 16.05 0.91 -11.13
N ILE A 163 15.23 0.99 -10.07
CA ILE A 163 15.75 0.98 -8.69
C ILE A 163 16.41 -0.36 -8.37
N GLY A 164 15.79 -1.47 -8.75
CA GLY A 164 16.36 -2.81 -8.57
C GLY A 164 17.66 -3.02 -9.36
N GLU A 165 17.74 -2.50 -10.59
CA GLU A 165 18.98 -2.51 -11.38
C GLU A 165 20.10 -1.71 -10.71
N ILE A 166 19.80 -0.52 -10.17
CA ILE A 166 20.75 0.30 -9.41
C ILE A 166 21.22 -0.44 -8.16
N ALA A 167 20.32 -1.00 -7.38
CA ALA A 167 20.64 -1.73 -6.16
C ALA A 167 21.56 -2.93 -6.46
N LYS A 168 21.20 -3.74 -7.45
CA LYS A 168 21.98 -4.90 -7.89
C LYS A 168 23.38 -4.53 -8.38
N ALA A 169 23.49 -3.49 -9.19
CA ALA A 169 24.78 -3.01 -9.72
C ALA A 169 25.74 -2.57 -8.61
N ASN A 170 25.22 -2.11 -7.45
CA ASN A 170 26.01 -1.69 -6.29
C ASN A 170 26.11 -2.76 -5.19
N GLY A 171 25.56 -3.96 -5.40
CA GLY A 171 25.56 -5.04 -4.40
C GLY A 171 24.81 -4.68 -3.10
N ILE A 172 23.77 -3.85 -3.22
CA ILE A 172 22.91 -3.39 -2.13
C ILE A 172 21.59 -4.18 -2.20
N LEU A 173 21.03 -4.54 -1.04
CA LEU A 173 19.73 -5.22 -0.98
C LEU A 173 18.60 -4.25 -1.34
N PHE A 174 17.60 -4.78 -2.06
CA PHE A 174 16.41 -4.03 -2.43
C PHE A 174 15.15 -4.62 -1.81
N HIS A 175 14.47 -3.80 -1.00
CA HIS A 175 13.16 -4.06 -0.43
C HIS A 175 12.12 -3.15 -1.07
N THR A 176 10.93 -3.67 -1.29
CA THR A 176 9.77 -2.86 -1.69
C THR A 176 8.55 -3.18 -0.83
N ASP A 177 7.91 -2.14 -0.26
CA ASP A 177 6.55 -2.23 0.24
C ASP A 177 5.59 -2.28 -0.95
N ALA A 178 5.08 -3.47 -1.25
CA ALA A 178 4.14 -3.71 -2.34
C ALA A 178 2.69 -3.89 -1.84
N VAL A 179 2.38 -3.46 -0.60
CA VAL A 179 1.06 -3.63 0.02
C VAL A 179 -0.07 -3.07 -0.85
N GLN A 180 0.15 -1.96 -1.55
CA GLN A 180 -0.84 -1.36 -2.44
C GLN A 180 -0.75 -1.88 -3.89
N ALA A 181 0.37 -2.47 -4.27
CA ALA A 181 0.62 -2.89 -5.65
C ALA A 181 0.35 -4.37 -5.89
N PHE A 182 0.65 -5.24 -4.91
CA PHE A 182 0.48 -6.67 -5.06
C PHE A 182 -1.01 -7.03 -5.25
N GLY A 183 -1.28 -7.74 -6.33
CA GLY A 183 -2.64 -8.03 -6.76
C GLY A 183 -3.33 -6.90 -7.54
N GLN A 184 -2.75 -5.71 -7.65
CA GLN A 184 -3.27 -4.58 -8.44
C GLN A 184 -2.51 -4.35 -9.74
N VAL A 185 -1.23 -4.72 -9.78
CA VAL A 185 -0.39 -4.66 -10.97
C VAL A 185 0.48 -5.92 -11.04
N PRO A 186 0.95 -6.33 -12.24
CA PRO A 186 1.87 -7.45 -12.37
C PRO A 186 3.20 -7.17 -11.67
N ILE A 187 3.71 -8.14 -10.91
CA ILE A 187 4.99 -8.06 -10.22
C ILE A 187 5.77 -9.35 -10.49
N ASN A 188 7.03 -9.22 -10.92
CA ASN A 188 7.98 -10.33 -11.01
C ASN A 188 9.27 -9.95 -10.26
N VAL A 189 9.54 -10.67 -9.17
CA VAL A 189 10.66 -10.32 -8.28
C VAL A 189 12.04 -10.53 -8.91
N ASP A 190 12.16 -11.46 -9.86
CA ASP A 190 13.43 -11.70 -10.57
C ASP A 190 13.67 -10.64 -11.63
N GLU A 191 12.66 -10.30 -12.42
CA GLU A 191 12.74 -9.25 -13.44
C GLU A 191 13.10 -7.89 -12.83
N TYR A 192 12.55 -7.59 -11.65
CA TYR A 192 12.74 -6.30 -10.97
C TYR A 192 13.89 -6.31 -9.95
N ASN A 193 14.64 -7.40 -9.87
CA ASN A 193 15.75 -7.60 -8.92
C ASN A 193 15.37 -7.27 -7.46
N ILE A 194 14.15 -7.63 -7.07
CA ILE A 194 13.65 -7.43 -5.70
C ILE A 194 14.20 -8.52 -4.79
N ASP A 195 14.82 -8.16 -3.68
CA ASP A 195 15.34 -9.09 -2.68
C ASP A 195 14.34 -9.38 -1.58
N MET A 196 13.49 -8.41 -1.24
CA MET A 196 12.42 -8.54 -0.25
C MET A 196 11.19 -7.74 -0.70
N LEU A 197 10.00 -8.29 -0.43
CA LEU A 197 8.74 -7.65 -0.78
C LEU A 197 7.71 -7.90 0.33
N SER A 198 7.09 -6.81 0.79
CA SER A 198 6.01 -6.83 1.79
C SER A 198 4.64 -6.78 1.13
N ALA A 199 3.69 -7.59 1.63
CA ALA A 199 2.29 -7.56 1.19
C ALA A 199 1.31 -7.84 2.34
N SER A 200 0.04 -7.47 2.15
CA SER A 200 -1.01 -7.61 3.16
C SER A 200 -2.33 -8.08 2.53
N GLY A 201 -2.95 -9.10 3.13
CA GLY A 201 -4.16 -9.73 2.60
C GLY A 201 -5.34 -8.79 2.47
N HIS A 202 -5.53 -7.87 3.42
CA HIS A 202 -6.69 -7.00 3.43
C HIS A 202 -6.71 -5.90 2.35
N LYS A 203 -5.68 -5.81 1.52
CA LYS A 203 -5.64 -4.89 0.37
C LYS A 203 -6.03 -5.55 -0.96
N LEU A 204 -6.23 -6.88 -0.95
CA LEU A 204 -6.59 -7.67 -2.15
C LEU A 204 -7.81 -8.57 -1.89
N ASN A 205 -8.81 -8.08 -1.17
CA ASN A 205 -10.02 -8.79 -0.80
C ASN A 205 -9.78 -10.06 0.05
N GLY A 206 -8.66 -10.11 0.74
CA GLY A 206 -8.30 -11.12 1.74
C GLY A 206 -8.60 -10.67 3.18
N PRO A 207 -8.39 -11.56 4.17
CA PRO A 207 -8.62 -11.23 5.56
C PRO A 207 -7.59 -10.25 6.13
N LYS A 208 -8.01 -9.49 7.15
CA LYS A 208 -7.14 -8.69 8.00
C LYS A 208 -6.29 -9.61 8.89
N GLY A 209 -5.16 -9.11 9.39
CA GLY A 209 -4.31 -9.85 10.33
C GLY A 209 -3.47 -10.97 9.69
N ILE A 210 -3.27 -10.91 8.38
CA ILE A 210 -2.39 -11.79 7.62
C ILE A 210 -1.72 -11.04 6.46
N GLY A 211 -0.46 -11.35 6.22
CA GLY A 211 0.32 -10.89 5.09
C GLY A 211 1.49 -11.82 4.86
N PHE A 212 2.44 -11.39 4.06
CA PHE A 212 3.68 -12.13 3.86
C PHE A 212 4.85 -11.21 3.58
N LEU A 213 6.03 -11.72 3.86
CA LEU A 213 7.30 -11.19 3.40
C LEU A 213 7.92 -12.19 2.41
N TYR A 214 8.16 -11.77 1.16
CA TYR A 214 9.04 -12.45 0.25
C TYR A 214 10.49 -12.15 0.66
N ILE A 215 11.33 -13.17 0.74
CA ILE A 215 12.76 -13.06 1.01
C ILE A 215 13.49 -13.93 -0.01
N ARG A 216 14.28 -13.32 -0.88
CA ARG A 216 15.07 -14.03 -1.90
C ARG A 216 15.95 -15.10 -1.26
N LYS A 217 16.00 -16.27 -1.87
CA LYS A 217 16.84 -17.37 -1.40
C LYS A 217 18.30 -16.95 -1.27
N GLY A 218 18.91 -17.28 -0.17
CA GLY A 218 20.32 -16.98 0.13
C GLY A 218 20.52 -15.79 1.07
N LEU A 219 19.50 -14.94 1.27
CA LEU A 219 19.59 -13.85 2.24
C LEU A 219 19.58 -14.38 3.67
N LYS A 220 20.55 -13.94 4.45
CA LYS A 220 20.74 -14.34 5.86
C LYS A 220 20.05 -13.35 6.80
N LEU A 221 18.70 -13.26 6.69
CA LEU A 221 17.94 -12.47 7.67
C LEU A 221 17.74 -13.24 8.96
N ARG A 222 17.83 -12.55 10.09
CA ARG A 222 17.56 -13.10 11.41
C ARG A 222 16.06 -13.25 11.66
N SER A 223 15.73 -14.07 12.67
CA SER A 223 14.36 -14.19 13.16
C SER A 223 13.89 -12.85 13.70
N PHE A 224 12.70 -12.42 13.27
CA PHE A 224 12.08 -11.19 13.77
C PHE A 224 11.25 -11.43 15.03
N VAL A 225 10.48 -12.51 15.06
CA VAL A 225 9.71 -12.95 16.23
C VAL A 225 10.34 -14.22 16.77
N HIS A 226 10.83 -14.18 18.00
CA HIS A 226 11.51 -15.31 18.66
C HIS A 226 10.52 -16.24 19.35
N GLY A 227 10.75 -17.55 19.29
CA GLY A 227 9.90 -18.60 19.89
C GLY A 227 10.06 -19.94 19.22
N GLY A 228 8.95 -20.59 18.84
CA GLY A 228 8.91 -21.90 18.18
C GLY A 228 9.52 -21.88 16.77
N GLY A 229 9.58 -23.07 16.15
CA GLY A 229 10.24 -23.28 14.86
C GLY A 229 9.40 -22.97 13.61
N GLN A 230 8.27 -22.29 13.76
CA GLN A 230 7.39 -21.94 12.65
C GLN A 230 8.12 -21.07 11.62
N GLU A 231 7.59 -20.97 10.43
CA GLU A 231 8.20 -20.23 9.31
C GLU A 231 9.71 -20.53 9.16
N ARG A 232 10.07 -21.78 9.27
CA ARG A 232 11.47 -22.26 9.14
C ARG A 232 12.44 -21.60 10.13
N LYS A 233 11.97 -21.42 11.39
CA LYS A 233 12.68 -20.77 12.51
C LYS A 233 12.96 -19.27 12.30
N ARG A 234 12.25 -18.62 11.38
CA ARG A 234 12.45 -17.19 11.11
C ARG A 234 11.34 -16.28 11.66
N ARG A 235 10.16 -16.87 11.91
CA ARG A 235 9.05 -16.15 12.54
C ARG A 235 8.22 -17.13 13.37
N ALA A 236 8.34 -17.01 14.67
CA ALA A 236 7.66 -17.89 15.62
C ALA A 236 6.15 -17.56 15.76
N GLY A 237 5.42 -18.45 16.39
CA GLY A 237 3.98 -18.35 16.65
C GLY A 237 3.21 -19.37 15.82
N THR A 238 2.17 -19.98 16.42
CA THR A 238 1.29 -20.92 15.74
C THR A 238 0.74 -20.30 14.47
N GLU A 239 0.80 -21.04 13.38
CA GLU A 239 0.34 -20.56 12.07
C GLU A 239 -1.15 -20.21 12.09
N ASN A 240 -1.49 -19.02 11.62
CA ASN A 240 -2.88 -18.58 11.41
C ASN A 240 -3.46 -19.30 10.18
N VAL A 241 -3.82 -20.59 10.34
CA VAL A 241 -4.26 -21.43 9.22
C VAL A 241 -5.41 -20.79 8.45
N PRO A 242 -6.54 -20.39 9.08
CA PRO A 242 -7.63 -19.75 8.35
C PRO A 242 -7.19 -18.50 7.59
N GLY A 243 -6.35 -17.66 8.21
CA GLY A 243 -5.82 -16.44 7.57
C GLY A 243 -4.93 -16.75 6.37
N ILE A 244 -4.07 -17.79 6.46
CA ILE A 244 -3.19 -18.23 5.38
C ILE A 244 -4.01 -18.75 4.19
N ILE A 245 -5.05 -19.57 4.47
CA ILE A 245 -5.97 -20.06 3.45
C ILE A 245 -6.67 -18.89 2.76
N GLY A 246 -7.19 -17.96 3.56
CA GLY A 246 -7.84 -16.76 3.04
C GLY A 246 -6.91 -15.90 2.18
N LEU A 247 -5.67 -15.71 2.62
CA LEU A 247 -4.67 -14.96 1.86
C LEU A 247 -4.38 -15.62 0.51
N GLY A 248 -4.06 -16.93 0.49
CA GLY A 248 -3.75 -17.63 -0.75
C GLY A 248 -4.94 -17.69 -1.72
N THR A 249 -6.16 -17.87 -1.19
CA THR A 249 -7.39 -17.82 -1.99
C THR A 249 -7.59 -16.42 -2.60
N ALA A 250 -7.37 -15.36 -1.81
CA ALA A 250 -7.44 -13.99 -2.30
C ALA A 250 -6.39 -13.70 -3.39
N VAL A 251 -5.16 -14.21 -3.24
CA VAL A 251 -4.11 -14.10 -4.26
C VAL A 251 -4.51 -14.84 -5.54
N ALA A 252 -4.95 -16.09 -5.44
CA ALA A 252 -5.41 -16.86 -6.61
C ALA A 252 -6.52 -16.12 -7.36
N ARG A 253 -7.49 -15.57 -6.62
CA ARG A 253 -8.57 -14.75 -7.18
C ARG A 253 -8.01 -13.49 -7.86
N ALA A 254 -7.16 -12.74 -7.18
CA ALA A 254 -6.60 -11.50 -7.71
C ALA A 254 -5.83 -11.74 -9.01
N MET A 255 -5.06 -12.84 -9.11
CA MET A 255 -4.33 -13.19 -10.34
C MET A 255 -5.29 -13.60 -11.48
N ARG A 256 -6.31 -14.38 -11.18
CA ARG A 256 -7.32 -14.81 -12.15
C ARG A 256 -8.10 -13.65 -12.77
N THR A 257 -8.40 -12.61 -11.99
CA THR A 257 -9.24 -11.46 -12.41
C THR A 257 -8.42 -10.21 -12.75
N MET A 258 -7.10 -10.26 -12.68
CA MET A 258 -6.23 -9.08 -12.72
C MET A 258 -6.44 -8.24 -13.98
N GLU A 259 -6.40 -8.85 -15.15
CA GLU A 259 -6.45 -8.12 -16.42
C GLU A 259 -7.80 -7.39 -16.59
N GLU A 260 -8.90 -8.09 -16.38
CA GLU A 260 -10.26 -7.54 -16.48
C GLU A 260 -10.48 -6.43 -15.44
N ARG A 261 -10.03 -6.66 -14.20
CA ARG A 261 -10.17 -5.71 -13.10
C ARG A 261 -9.34 -4.45 -13.34
N ILE A 262 -8.08 -4.57 -13.79
CA ILE A 262 -7.23 -3.42 -14.15
C ILE A 262 -7.89 -2.60 -15.26
N ALA A 263 -8.41 -3.23 -16.29
CA ALA A 263 -9.07 -2.54 -17.39
C ALA A 263 -10.30 -1.74 -16.90
N LYS A 264 -11.20 -2.39 -16.16
CA LYS A 264 -12.41 -1.76 -15.62
C LYS A 264 -12.09 -0.62 -14.64
N GLU A 265 -11.22 -0.87 -13.67
CA GLU A 265 -10.87 0.13 -12.66
C GLU A 265 -10.15 1.32 -13.29
N THR A 266 -9.29 1.11 -14.28
CA THR A 266 -8.61 2.17 -15.01
C THR A 266 -9.60 3.04 -15.79
N GLU A 267 -10.55 2.43 -16.50
CA GLU A 267 -11.59 3.16 -17.24
C GLU A 267 -12.42 4.04 -16.30
N LEU A 268 -12.92 3.46 -15.20
CA LEU A 268 -13.72 4.20 -14.22
C LEU A 268 -12.92 5.27 -13.48
N ARG A 269 -11.67 4.99 -13.15
CA ARG A 269 -10.74 5.96 -12.54
C ARG A 269 -10.53 7.16 -13.46
N ASP A 270 -10.22 6.91 -14.73
CA ASP A 270 -9.94 7.98 -15.69
C ASP A 270 -11.20 8.77 -16.02
N TYR A 271 -12.38 8.11 -16.04
CA TYR A 271 -13.67 8.77 -16.12
C TYR A 271 -13.93 9.69 -14.93
N LEU A 272 -13.72 9.19 -13.70
CA LEU A 272 -13.81 9.98 -12.46
C LEU A 272 -12.88 11.21 -12.50
N ILE A 273 -11.61 10.99 -12.87
CA ILE A 273 -10.62 12.07 -12.99
C ILE A 273 -11.06 13.12 -14.02
N GLY A 274 -11.54 12.68 -15.18
CA GLY A 274 -12.01 13.56 -16.23
C GLY A 274 -13.19 14.43 -15.79
N ARG A 275 -14.18 13.82 -15.15
CA ARG A 275 -15.35 14.55 -14.64
C ARG A 275 -14.94 15.57 -13.57
N VAL A 276 -14.20 15.17 -12.55
CA VAL A 276 -13.78 16.08 -11.46
C VAL A 276 -12.98 17.26 -12.01
N LYS A 277 -12.01 17.02 -12.90
CA LYS A 277 -11.19 18.09 -13.49
C LYS A 277 -11.98 19.09 -14.34
N ASN A 278 -13.00 18.61 -15.06
CA ASN A 278 -13.79 19.46 -15.96
C ASN A 278 -14.94 20.19 -15.26
N GLU A 279 -15.47 19.63 -14.17
CA GLU A 279 -16.69 20.10 -13.53
C GLU A 279 -16.48 20.82 -12.20
N ILE A 280 -15.33 20.61 -11.53
CA ILE A 280 -15.00 21.24 -10.25
C ILE A 280 -13.78 22.14 -10.41
N PRO A 281 -13.95 23.47 -10.48
CA PRO A 281 -12.81 24.39 -10.62
C PRO A 281 -11.91 24.37 -9.38
N TYR A 282 -10.69 24.90 -9.50
CA TYR A 282 -9.71 25.00 -8.42
C TYR A 282 -9.47 23.67 -7.68
N CYS A 283 -9.38 22.59 -8.45
CA CYS A 283 -8.93 21.28 -7.96
C CYS A 283 -7.64 20.87 -8.67
N LYS A 284 -6.85 20.04 -8.00
CA LYS A 284 -5.62 19.45 -8.53
C LYS A 284 -5.66 17.94 -8.33
N LEU A 285 -5.38 17.16 -9.39
CA LEU A 285 -5.09 15.74 -9.29
C LEU A 285 -3.67 15.58 -8.71
N ASN A 286 -3.54 14.82 -7.63
CA ASN A 286 -2.27 14.50 -6.99
C ASN A 286 -1.73 13.16 -7.51
N GLY A 287 -0.40 13.05 -7.59
CA GLY A 287 0.28 11.89 -8.13
C GLY A 287 0.39 11.88 -9.66
N HIS A 288 1.09 10.88 -10.19
CA HIS A 288 1.38 10.78 -11.62
C HIS A 288 0.08 10.59 -12.43
N PRO A 289 -0.12 11.33 -13.53
CA PRO A 289 -1.39 11.30 -14.27
C PRO A 289 -1.71 9.95 -14.91
N THR A 290 -0.70 9.17 -15.29
CA THR A 290 -0.85 7.90 -16.01
C THR A 290 -0.17 6.71 -15.33
N LYS A 291 1.05 6.89 -14.79
CA LYS A 291 1.79 5.84 -14.05
C LYS A 291 1.27 5.75 -12.62
N ARG A 292 0.04 5.29 -12.47
CA ARG A 292 -0.65 5.17 -11.18
C ARG A 292 -1.46 3.89 -11.09
N LEU A 293 -1.77 3.48 -9.86
CA LEU A 293 -2.64 2.32 -9.58
C LEU A 293 -3.98 2.44 -10.32
N PRO A 294 -4.52 1.33 -10.82
CA PRO A 294 -5.74 1.35 -11.63
C PRO A 294 -6.96 1.90 -10.87
N ASN A 295 -6.99 1.75 -9.55
CA ASN A 295 -8.14 2.07 -8.72
C ASN A 295 -8.01 3.38 -7.94
N ASN A 296 -6.88 4.08 -7.97
CA ASN A 296 -6.60 5.19 -7.06
C ASN A 296 -6.78 6.56 -7.72
N THR A 297 -7.54 7.44 -7.07
CA THR A 297 -7.58 8.88 -7.35
C THR A 297 -7.30 9.66 -6.06
N ASN A 298 -6.61 10.79 -6.19
CA ASN A 298 -6.38 11.71 -5.09
C ASN A 298 -6.45 13.14 -5.63
N PHE A 299 -7.30 13.96 -5.02
CA PHE A 299 -7.49 15.36 -5.40
C PHE A 299 -7.25 16.28 -4.22
N SER A 300 -6.75 17.48 -4.48
CA SER A 300 -6.80 18.59 -3.54
C SER A 300 -7.76 19.66 -4.07
N PHE A 301 -8.74 20.05 -3.25
CA PHE A 301 -9.71 21.09 -3.54
C PHE A 301 -9.31 22.33 -2.75
N GLN A 302 -9.06 23.45 -3.46
CA GLN A 302 -8.67 24.70 -2.81
C GLN A 302 -9.86 25.32 -2.05
N PHE A 303 -9.54 26.02 -0.97
CA PHE A 303 -10.45 26.83 -0.14
C PHE A 303 -11.44 26.02 0.69
N ILE A 304 -11.19 24.73 0.93
CA ILE A 304 -12.03 23.88 1.76
C ILE A 304 -11.17 23.02 2.69
N GLU A 305 -11.81 22.51 3.75
CA GLU A 305 -11.23 21.55 4.69
C GLU A 305 -11.63 20.13 4.31
N GLY A 306 -10.66 19.22 4.21
CA GLY A 306 -10.88 17.82 3.80
C GLY A 306 -11.74 17.04 4.82
N GLU A 307 -11.62 17.31 6.10
CA GLU A 307 -12.46 16.66 7.13
C GLU A 307 -13.94 17.02 6.95
N SER A 308 -14.24 18.30 6.74
CA SER A 308 -15.61 18.75 6.44
C SER A 308 -16.16 18.10 5.18
N LEU A 309 -15.32 17.95 4.15
CA LEU A 309 -15.68 17.26 2.90
C LEU A 309 -16.02 15.80 3.16
N LEU A 310 -15.21 15.07 3.95
CA LEU A 310 -15.44 13.67 4.29
C LEU A 310 -16.73 13.47 5.09
N ILE A 311 -17.00 14.31 6.09
CA ILE A 311 -18.23 14.27 6.89
C ILE A 311 -19.47 14.45 5.98
N MET A 312 -19.42 15.42 5.08
CA MET A 312 -20.56 15.67 4.17
C MET A 312 -20.75 14.53 3.15
N LEU A 313 -19.67 13.88 2.70
CA LEU A 313 -19.74 12.68 1.86
C LEU A 313 -20.37 11.50 2.61
N ASP A 314 -19.95 11.27 3.87
CA ASP A 314 -20.51 10.21 4.73
C ASP A 314 -22.01 10.39 4.95
N MET A 315 -22.49 11.63 5.17
CA MET A 315 -23.92 11.94 5.27
C MET A 315 -24.71 11.58 3.99
N LYS A 316 -24.04 11.46 2.85
CA LYS A 316 -24.60 11.01 1.56
C LYS A 316 -24.38 9.53 1.29
N GLY A 317 -23.78 8.80 2.24
CA GLY A 317 -23.46 7.37 2.12
C GLY A 317 -22.23 7.06 1.26
N ILE A 318 -21.33 8.02 1.07
CA ILE A 318 -20.09 7.89 0.29
C ILE A 318 -18.90 7.81 1.25
N CYS A 319 -18.16 6.68 1.23
CA CYS A 319 -16.93 6.50 1.98
C CYS A 319 -15.72 6.88 1.12
N GLY A 320 -14.94 7.83 1.60
CA GLY A 320 -13.63 8.24 1.05
C GLY A 320 -12.66 8.51 2.18
N SER A 321 -11.45 8.97 1.86
CA SER A 321 -10.41 9.27 2.84
C SER A 321 -9.67 10.55 2.47
N SER A 322 -9.10 11.23 3.46
CA SER A 322 -8.06 12.22 3.22
C SER A 322 -6.68 11.54 3.24
N GLY A 323 -5.66 12.18 2.66
CA GLY A 323 -4.29 11.66 2.70
C GLY A 323 -3.76 11.35 4.11
N SER A 324 -4.32 11.99 5.15
CA SER A 324 -3.92 11.84 6.55
C SER A 324 -4.73 10.80 7.34
N ALA A 325 -5.51 9.93 6.71
CA ALA A 325 -6.41 8.98 7.41
C ALA A 325 -5.72 8.04 8.42
N CYS A 326 -4.42 7.78 8.27
CA CYS A 326 -3.66 6.97 9.24
C CYS A 326 -3.25 7.74 10.50
N THR A 327 -3.45 9.04 10.54
CA THR A 327 -3.17 9.92 11.68
C THR A 327 -4.45 10.61 12.16
N SER A 328 -5.55 9.86 12.25
CA SER A 328 -6.83 10.36 12.76
C SER A 328 -6.60 11.08 14.11
N GLY A 329 -6.71 12.41 14.09
CA GLY A 329 -6.47 13.30 15.23
C GLY A 329 -5.27 14.24 15.11
N SER A 330 -4.44 14.16 14.04
CA SER A 330 -3.42 15.17 13.80
C SER A 330 -3.95 16.25 12.84
N LEU A 331 -3.79 17.50 13.26
CA LEU A 331 -4.07 18.69 12.42
C LEU A 331 -3.04 18.88 11.29
N ASN A 332 -2.08 17.97 11.17
CA ASN A 332 -1.02 18.06 10.17
C ASN A 332 -1.46 17.47 8.83
N PRO A 333 -1.18 18.12 7.70
CA PRO A 333 -1.46 17.58 6.38
C PRO A 333 -0.62 16.35 6.10
N SER A 334 -1.02 15.56 5.11
CA SER A 334 -0.28 14.38 4.65
C SER A 334 1.17 14.70 4.34
N HIS A 335 2.10 13.91 4.91
CA HIS A 335 3.53 14.00 4.59
C HIS A 335 3.80 13.72 3.11
N VAL A 336 2.99 12.88 2.46
CA VAL A 336 3.07 12.58 1.02
C VAL A 336 2.75 13.82 0.20
N LEU A 337 1.65 14.51 0.53
CA LEU A 337 1.24 15.72 -0.18
C LEU A 337 2.23 16.86 0.01
N MET A 338 2.82 16.98 1.20
CA MET A 338 3.90 17.92 1.46
C MET A 338 5.16 17.58 0.67
N ALA A 339 5.50 16.27 0.57
CA ALA A 339 6.67 15.80 -0.17
C ALA A 339 6.61 16.06 -1.67
N ILE A 340 5.40 16.06 -2.27
CA ILE A 340 5.18 16.43 -3.68
C ILE A 340 5.08 17.94 -3.90
N GLY A 341 5.36 18.76 -2.86
CA GLY A 341 5.44 20.22 -2.96
C GLY A 341 4.12 20.96 -2.85
N LEU A 342 3.04 20.34 -2.33
CA LEU A 342 1.80 21.08 -2.08
C LEU A 342 1.98 22.01 -0.87
N PRO A 343 1.50 23.28 -0.97
CA PRO A 343 1.34 24.12 0.20
C PRO A 343 0.40 23.49 1.22
N HIS A 344 0.66 23.75 2.51
CA HIS A 344 -0.12 23.24 3.64
C HIS A 344 -1.64 23.42 3.45
N GLU A 345 -2.06 24.62 3.06
CA GLU A 345 -3.45 25.00 2.83
C GLU A 345 -4.14 24.15 1.74
N ILE A 346 -3.39 23.80 0.67
CA ILE A 346 -3.94 22.98 -0.43
C ILE A 346 -3.95 21.50 -0.04
N ALA A 347 -2.94 21.06 0.71
CA ALA A 347 -2.87 19.68 1.17
C ALA A 347 -4.01 19.31 2.14
N HIS A 348 -4.49 20.26 2.94
CA HIS A 348 -5.64 20.06 3.84
C HIS A 348 -6.94 19.75 3.11
N GLY A 349 -7.17 20.31 1.93
CA GLY A 349 -8.37 20.06 1.13
C GLY A 349 -8.31 18.77 0.30
N SER A 350 -7.57 17.76 0.75
CA SER A 350 -7.38 16.53 -0.03
C SER A 350 -8.49 15.51 0.18
N LEU A 351 -8.77 14.77 -0.91
CA LEU A 351 -9.70 13.63 -0.93
C LEU A 351 -9.08 12.51 -1.76
N ARG A 352 -8.96 11.33 -1.15
CA ARG A 352 -8.64 10.09 -1.85
C ARG A 352 -9.90 9.27 -2.04
N LEU A 353 -10.15 8.86 -3.28
CA LEU A 353 -11.18 7.90 -3.65
C LEU A 353 -10.52 6.70 -4.34
N THR A 354 -10.74 5.52 -3.81
CA THR A 354 -10.17 4.27 -4.35
C THR A 354 -11.27 3.29 -4.69
N LEU A 355 -11.36 3.00 -5.99
CA LEU A 355 -12.38 2.16 -6.58
C LEU A 355 -12.13 0.68 -6.28
N SER A 356 -13.07 -0.16 -6.65
CA SER A 356 -12.97 -1.62 -6.67
C SER A 356 -13.63 -2.19 -7.93
N GLU A 357 -13.49 -3.48 -8.13
CA GLU A 357 -14.20 -4.19 -9.20
C GLU A 357 -15.74 -4.12 -9.07
N GLU A 358 -16.26 -3.88 -7.84
CA GLU A 358 -17.70 -3.73 -7.59
C GLU A 358 -18.21 -2.32 -7.95
N THR A 359 -17.32 -1.32 -8.11
CA THR A 359 -17.70 0.06 -8.42
C THR A 359 -18.35 0.14 -9.81
N THR A 360 -19.46 0.92 -9.91
CA THR A 360 -20.17 1.13 -11.16
C THR A 360 -20.01 2.57 -11.66
N LYS A 361 -20.32 2.77 -12.95
CA LYS A 361 -20.30 4.10 -13.56
C LYS A 361 -21.34 5.03 -12.93
N GLU A 362 -22.52 4.51 -12.62
CA GLU A 362 -23.62 5.25 -11.96
C GLU A 362 -23.21 5.71 -10.56
N GLU A 363 -22.44 4.89 -9.83
CA GLU A 363 -21.88 5.29 -8.54
C GLU A 363 -20.85 6.41 -8.69
N VAL A 364 -19.99 6.34 -9.71
CA VAL A 364 -19.04 7.42 -10.03
C VAL A 364 -19.78 8.70 -10.40
N ASP A 365 -20.84 8.62 -11.20
CA ASP A 365 -21.67 9.77 -11.58
C ASP A 365 -22.28 10.43 -10.34
N PHE A 366 -22.91 9.63 -9.47
CA PHE A 366 -23.51 10.13 -8.22
C PHE A 366 -22.47 10.78 -7.30
N VAL A 367 -21.28 10.17 -7.19
CA VAL A 367 -20.18 10.70 -6.36
C VAL A 367 -19.70 12.06 -6.89
N VAL A 368 -19.50 12.21 -8.19
CA VAL A 368 -19.03 13.47 -8.77
C VAL A 368 -20.10 14.58 -8.64
N ASP A 369 -21.36 14.26 -8.91
CA ASP A 369 -22.45 15.24 -8.75
C ASP A 369 -22.57 15.69 -7.29
N THR A 370 -22.51 14.76 -6.34
CA THR A 370 -22.51 15.07 -4.90
C THR A 370 -21.28 15.90 -4.50
N LEU A 371 -20.10 15.57 -5.03
CA LEU A 371 -18.86 16.32 -4.78
C LEU A 371 -18.95 17.78 -5.24
N LYS A 372 -19.55 18.03 -6.41
CA LYS A 372 -19.79 19.40 -6.94
C LYS A 372 -20.63 20.22 -5.97
N GLU A 373 -21.74 19.65 -5.50
CA GLU A 373 -22.63 20.33 -4.54
C GLU A 373 -21.91 20.63 -3.22
N ILE A 374 -21.20 19.64 -2.66
CA ILE A 374 -20.51 19.78 -1.37
C ILE A 374 -19.38 20.82 -1.48
N VAL A 375 -18.54 20.73 -2.51
CA VAL A 375 -17.41 21.68 -2.70
C VAL A 375 -17.93 23.10 -2.92
N ALA A 376 -19.00 23.29 -3.70
CA ALA A 376 -19.61 24.59 -3.89
C ALA A 376 -20.14 25.16 -2.56
N ASN A 377 -20.83 24.33 -1.76
CA ASN A 377 -21.36 24.72 -0.46
C ASN A 377 -20.24 25.10 0.52
N LEU A 378 -19.20 24.26 0.67
CA LEU A 378 -18.07 24.56 1.55
C LEU A 378 -17.34 25.85 1.15
N ARG A 379 -17.14 26.08 -0.15
CA ARG A 379 -16.55 27.32 -0.65
C ARG A 379 -17.40 28.54 -0.37
N SER A 380 -18.72 28.44 -0.46
CA SER A 380 -19.62 29.57 -0.16
C SER A 380 -19.52 30.05 1.28
N MET A 381 -19.04 29.20 2.19
CA MET A 381 -18.81 29.51 3.61
C MET A 381 -17.34 29.84 3.91
N SER A 382 -16.45 29.81 2.92
CA SER A 382 -15.00 30.00 3.10
C SER A 382 -14.61 31.47 2.90
N PRO A 383 -14.12 32.18 3.94
CA PRO A 383 -13.61 33.55 3.79
C PRO A 383 -12.45 33.63 2.79
N LEU A 384 -11.61 32.61 2.72
CA LEU A 384 -10.49 32.55 1.77
C LEU A 384 -10.97 32.53 0.31
N TYR A 385 -12.08 31.84 0.05
CA TYR A 385 -12.68 31.81 -1.29
C TYR A 385 -13.31 33.14 -1.65
N GLU A 386 -14.01 33.79 -0.70
CA GLU A 386 -14.59 35.11 -0.89
C GLU A 386 -13.51 36.15 -1.24
N ASP A 387 -12.40 36.17 -0.49
CA ASP A 387 -11.28 37.09 -0.74
C ASP A 387 -10.60 36.82 -2.09
N PHE A 388 -10.44 35.55 -2.46
CA PHE A 388 -9.91 35.15 -3.76
C PHE A 388 -10.80 35.64 -4.91
N MET A 389 -12.13 35.47 -4.80
CA MET A 389 -13.07 35.92 -5.82
C MET A 389 -13.10 37.46 -5.96
N LYS A 390 -13.05 38.20 -4.84
CA LYS A 390 -12.94 39.66 -4.85
C LYS A 390 -11.68 40.18 -5.54
N LYS A 391 -10.55 39.49 -5.38
CA LYS A 391 -9.26 39.84 -6.02
C LYS A 391 -9.26 39.56 -7.52
N ASN A 392 -9.96 38.54 -7.97
CA ASN A 392 -10.01 38.13 -9.38
C ASN A 392 -11.22 38.75 -10.16
N ALA A 393 -12.11 39.46 -9.49
CA ALA A 393 -13.18 40.20 -10.11
C ALA A 393 -12.76 41.64 -10.52
N LYS A 394 -11.53 42.04 -10.24
CA LYS A 394 -10.89 43.29 -10.68
C LYS A 394 -9.97 43.04 -11.88
#